data_54f3ee327d0347897fc0cf4eb0735556
#
_entry.id   54f3ee327d0347897fc0cf4eb0735556
#
_cell.length_a   1.000
_cell.length_b   1.000
_cell.length_c   1.000
_cell.angle_alpha   90.00
_cell.angle_beta   90.00
_cell.angle_gamma   90.00
#
_symmetry.space_group_name_H-M   'P 1'
#
loop_
_entity.id
_entity.type
_entity.pdbx_description
1 polymer ?
#
loop_
_entity_poly.entity_id
_entity_poly.type
_entity_poly.pdbx_seq_one_letter_code
_entity_poly.pdbx_strand_id
1 'polypeptide(L)'
;NPADEVDWTLRLEQPLLRNFGTDVNLAQVRLNQNAERDSIAALKRDLIKTVTDTEKAYWQLAQARYNLLILQRLYERGVQVRDELSARENIVRDISAAQIADARARVERRRADVLRGQQLFRRASDDLKVLINDPRLPVGGEELIDPVDNPADAPISFSLADIMVNAVRNRPEAQQAILSIDNTSIRQVVADNQRLPKLDLRLQTRAAGLDNDYGDAYNEIFDTSFVDYLA
;
A
#
# COMPACT_ATOMS: atom_id res chain seq x y z
N ASN A 1 -44.25 -41.74 -37.72
CA ASN A 1 -43.67 -40.41 -37.97
C ASN A 1 -43.21 -39.86 -36.62
N PRO A 2 -42.01 -39.33 -36.48
CA PRO A 2 -41.69 -38.61 -35.31
C PRO A 2 -42.58 -37.38 -35.23
N ALA A 3 -43.30 -37.21 -34.12
CA ALA A 3 -44.09 -36.03 -33.85
C ALA A 3 -43.08 -34.99 -33.16
N ASP A 4 -43.21 -33.78 -33.56
CA ASP A 4 -42.44 -32.69 -32.91
C ASP A 4 -43.18 -32.25 -31.64
N GLU A 5 -42.47 -32.30 -30.49
CA GLU A 5 -42.96 -31.84 -29.19
C GLU A 5 -42.26 -30.54 -28.85
N VAL A 6 -43.03 -29.51 -28.56
CA VAL A 6 -42.55 -28.21 -28.11
C VAL A 6 -43.16 -27.90 -26.76
N ASP A 7 -42.37 -27.60 -25.78
CA ASP A 7 -42.87 -27.21 -24.46
C ASP A 7 -42.31 -25.84 -23.99
N TRP A 8 -43.18 -25.12 -23.33
CA TRP A 8 -42.81 -23.86 -22.66
C TRP A 8 -43.14 -23.95 -21.17
N THR A 9 -42.16 -23.69 -20.33
CA THR A 9 -42.31 -23.76 -18.89
C THR A 9 -41.94 -22.45 -18.23
N LEU A 10 -42.87 -21.81 -17.53
CA LEU A 10 -42.61 -20.69 -16.64
C LEU A 10 -42.55 -21.16 -15.19
N ARG A 11 -41.47 -20.95 -14.53
CA ARG A 11 -41.30 -21.28 -13.12
C ARG A 11 -40.93 -20.00 -12.33
N LEU A 12 -41.74 -19.73 -11.28
CA LEU A 12 -41.49 -18.71 -10.29
C LEU A 12 -41.18 -19.40 -8.96
N GLU A 13 -40.03 -19.11 -8.37
CA GLU A 13 -39.63 -19.65 -7.06
C GLU A 13 -39.30 -18.46 -6.13
N GLN A 14 -40.02 -18.40 -4.98
CA GLN A 14 -39.87 -17.36 -3.99
C GLN A 14 -39.52 -18.02 -2.64
N PRO A 15 -38.31 -17.83 -2.12
CA PRO A 15 -37.98 -18.23 -0.75
C PRO A 15 -38.79 -17.41 0.26
N LEU A 16 -39.35 -18.07 1.28
CA LEU A 16 -40.20 -17.43 2.30
C LEU A 16 -39.50 -17.30 3.67
N LEU A 17 -38.52 -18.15 3.94
CA LEU A 17 -37.74 -18.12 5.20
C LEU A 17 -36.24 -17.99 4.93
N ARG A 18 -35.56 -19.13 4.72
CA ARG A 18 -34.12 -19.10 4.39
C ARG A 18 -33.95 -18.46 3.01
N ASN A 19 -32.95 -17.58 2.91
CA ASN A 19 -32.66 -16.77 1.72
C ASN A 19 -33.72 -15.71 1.37
N PHE A 20 -34.67 -15.45 2.29
CA PHE A 20 -35.62 -14.35 2.11
C PHE A 20 -35.03 -13.03 2.61
N GLY A 21 -35.38 -11.96 1.89
CA GLY A 21 -35.04 -10.59 2.27
C GLY A 21 -33.82 -10.01 1.55
N THR A 22 -33.82 -8.68 1.44
CA THR A 22 -32.79 -7.91 0.72
C THR A 22 -31.44 -7.95 1.43
N ASP A 23 -31.41 -8.03 2.75
CA ASP A 23 -30.18 -8.01 3.52
C ASP A 23 -29.30 -9.25 3.26
N VAL A 24 -29.92 -10.40 3.08
CA VAL A 24 -29.22 -11.65 2.74
C VAL A 24 -28.84 -11.69 1.26
N ASN A 25 -29.78 -11.32 0.38
CA ASN A 25 -29.55 -11.40 -1.06
C ASN A 25 -28.57 -10.35 -1.58
N LEU A 26 -28.49 -9.17 -0.92
CA LEU A 26 -27.52 -8.12 -1.24
C LEU A 26 -26.25 -8.18 -0.40
N ALA A 27 -26.13 -9.14 0.52
CA ALA A 27 -24.97 -9.27 1.40
C ALA A 27 -23.67 -9.34 0.60
N GLN A 28 -23.62 -10.14 -0.48
CA GLN A 28 -22.42 -10.26 -1.31
C GLN A 28 -22.09 -8.96 -2.04
N VAL A 29 -23.11 -8.20 -2.48
CA VAL A 29 -22.90 -6.87 -3.10
C VAL A 29 -22.31 -5.91 -2.08
N ARG A 30 -22.84 -5.87 -0.85
CA ARG A 30 -22.32 -5.03 0.24
C ARG A 30 -20.89 -5.41 0.62
N LEU A 31 -20.57 -6.71 0.73
CA LEU A 31 -19.21 -7.19 0.98
C LEU A 31 -18.24 -6.77 -0.13
N ASN A 32 -18.65 -6.83 -1.40
CA ASN A 32 -17.82 -6.39 -2.52
C ASN A 32 -17.61 -4.86 -2.51
N GLN A 33 -18.63 -4.07 -2.17
CA GLN A 33 -18.51 -2.63 -2.00
C GLN A 33 -17.54 -2.27 -0.86
N ASN A 34 -17.60 -3.00 0.24
CA ASN A 34 -16.66 -2.82 1.35
C ASN A 34 -15.24 -3.24 0.97
N ALA A 35 -15.07 -4.30 0.17
CA ALA A 35 -13.77 -4.71 -0.35
C ALA A 35 -13.16 -3.65 -1.28
N GLU A 36 -13.97 -2.99 -2.11
CA GLU A 36 -13.52 -1.83 -2.90
C GLU A 36 -13.03 -0.69 -2.02
N ARG A 37 -13.81 -0.30 -0.99
CA ARG A 37 -13.44 0.76 -0.05
C ARG A 37 -12.17 0.41 0.74
N ASP A 38 -12.03 -0.86 1.14
CA ASP A 38 -10.84 -1.37 1.82
C ASP A 38 -9.61 -1.27 0.92
N SER A 39 -9.75 -1.61 -0.37
CA SER A 39 -8.69 -1.48 -1.37
C SER A 39 -8.26 -0.01 -1.58
N ILE A 40 -9.22 0.93 -1.59
CA ILE A 40 -8.92 2.36 -1.66
C ILE A 40 -8.18 2.83 -0.40
N ALA A 41 -8.59 2.38 0.78
CA ALA A 41 -7.91 2.69 2.04
C ALA A 41 -6.48 2.10 2.08
N ALA A 42 -6.30 0.87 1.59
CA ALA A 42 -5.00 0.23 1.45
C ALA A 42 -4.08 1.02 0.50
N LEU A 43 -4.57 1.43 -0.66
CA LEU A 43 -3.82 2.26 -1.60
C LEU A 43 -3.39 3.59 -0.94
N LYS A 44 -4.31 4.26 -0.23
CA LYS A 44 -4.00 5.51 0.49
C LYS A 44 -2.91 5.29 1.55
N ARG A 45 -2.96 4.21 2.31
CA ARG A 45 -1.94 3.83 3.30
C ARG A 45 -0.58 3.64 2.63
N ASP A 46 -0.55 2.90 1.52
CA ASP A 46 0.69 2.57 0.83
C ASP A 46 1.32 3.81 0.16
N LEU A 47 0.50 4.73 -0.36
CA LEU A 47 0.95 6.02 -0.87
C LEU A 47 1.56 6.88 0.25
N ILE A 48 0.86 7.01 1.39
CA ILE A 48 1.37 7.76 2.56
C ILE A 48 2.70 7.16 3.02
N LYS A 49 2.79 5.83 3.10
CA LYS A 49 4.01 5.12 3.48
C LYS A 49 5.15 5.41 2.51
N THR A 50 4.92 5.28 1.21
CA THR A 50 5.94 5.51 0.17
C THR A 50 6.45 6.95 0.22
N VAL A 51 5.57 7.95 0.30
CA VAL A 51 5.97 9.36 0.40
C VAL A 51 6.78 9.59 1.67
N THR A 52 6.31 9.09 2.82
CA THR A 52 7.01 9.26 4.10
C THR A 52 8.38 8.57 4.10
N ASP A 53 8.49 7.38 3.53
CA ASP A 53 9.77 6.65 3.46
C ASP A 53 10.75 7.36 2.50
N THR A 54 10.27 7.89 1.39
CA THR A 54 11.07 8.69 0.44
C THR A 54 11.56 9.98 1.10
N GLU A 55 10.70 10.68 1.83
CA GLU A 55 11.05 11.90 2.55
C GLU A 55 12.09 11.63 3.65
N LYS A 56 11.95 10.56 4.41
CA LYS A 56 12.95 10.11 5.38
C LYS A 56 14.29 9.80 4.74
N ALA A 57 14.29 9.06 3.62
CA ALA A 57 15.51 8.73 2.89
C ALA A 57 16.20 9.98 2.35
N TYR A 58 15.42 10.98 1.88
CA TYR A 58 15.97 12.28 1.46
C TYR A 58 16.67 13.01 2.61
N TRP A 59 16.06 13.09 3.78
CA TRP A 59 16.67 13.74 4.94
C TRP A 59 17.87 12.96 5.49
N GLN A 60 17.88 11.63 5.39
CA GLN A 60 19.05 10.80 5.71
C GLN A 60 20.20 11.08 4.73
N LEU A 61 19.92 11.25 3.45
CA LEU A 61 20.90 11.66 2.45
C LEU A 61 21.47 13.06 2.76
N ALA A 62 20.60 14.02 3.10
CA ALA A 62 21.01 15.36 3.49
C ALA A 62 21.94 15.32 4.73
N GLN A 63 21.57 14.53 5.74
CA GLN A 63 22.41 14.32 6.93
C GLN A 63 23.78 13.72 6.58
N ALA A 64 23.81 12.70 5.74
CA ALA A 64 25.07 12.07 5.30
C ALA A 64 25.95 13.06 4.53
N ARG A 65 25.36 13.92 3.70
CA ARG A 65 26.04 15.00 2.99
C ARG A 65 26.69 16.01 3.95
N TYR A 66 25.93 16.49 4.92
CA TYR A 66 26.46 17.43 5.93
C TYR A 66 27.56 16.80 6.78
N ASN A 67 27.39 15.56 7.20
CA ASN A 67 28.41 14.82 7.95
C ASN A 67 29.70 14.69 7.13
N LEU A 68 29.61 14.38 5.85
CA LEU A 68 30.77 14.29 4.96
C LEU A 68 31.51 15.64 4.88
N LEU A 69 30.80 16.76 4.73
CA LEU A 69 31.39 18.10 4.70
C LEU A 69 32.11 18.41 6.00
N ILE A 70 31.54 18.04 7.15
CA ILE A 70 32.21 18.24 8.47
C ILE A 70 33.48 17.41 8.54
N LEU A 71 33.44 16.13 8.13
CA LEU A 71 34.62 15.25 8.16
C LEU A 71 35.73 15.76 7.22
N GLN A 72 35.40 16.29 6.05
CA GLN A 72 36.35 16.91 5.13
C GLN A 72 37.02 18.14 5.76
N ARG A 73 36.25 19.03 6.35
CA ARG A 73 36.81 20.22 7.06
C ARG A 73 37.71 19.82 8.25
N LEU A 74 37.33 18.78 9.00
CA LEU A 74 38.14 18.27 10.09
C LEU A 74 39.46 17.65 9.60
N TYR A 75 39.42 16.96 8.46
CA TYR A 75 40.62 16.43 7.82
C TYR A 75 41.56 17.56 7.37
N GLU A 76 41.03 18.55 6.62
CA GLU A 76 41.78 19.69 6.13
C GLU A 76 42.45 20.46 7.29
N ARG A 77 41.70 20.74 8.37
CA ARG A 77 42.25 21.37 9.57
C ARG A 77 43.29 20.50 10.25
N GLY A 78 43.12 19.17 10.24
CA GLY A 78 44.13 18.24 10.76
C GLY A 78 45.42 18.27 9.96
N VAL A 79 45.35 18.39 8.65
CA VAL A 79 46.52 18.57 7.75
C VAL A 79 47.25 19.88 8.08
N GLN A 80 46.50 20.99 8.21
CA GLN A 80 47.07 22.28 8.56
C GLN A 80 47.85 22.23 9.90
N VAL A 81 47.23 21.64 10.95
CA VAL A 81 47.91 21.53 12.27
C VAL A 81 49.17 20.65 12.18
N ARG A 82 49.15 19.55 11.45
CA ARG A 82 50.32 18.70 11.22
C ARG A 82 51.41 19.49 10.53
N ASP A 83 51.09 20.25 9.50
CA ASP A 83 52.07 21.03 8.72
C ASP A 83 52.67 22.18 9.55
N GLU A 84 51.85 22.86 10.37
CA GLU A 84 52.33 23.87 11.32
C GLU A 84 53.27 23.26 12.35
N LEU A 85 52.96 22.09 12.93
CA LEU A 85 53.83 21.40 13.89
C LEU A 85 55.17 21.00 13.24
N SER A 86 55.13 20.47 12.02
CA SER A 86 56.30 20.07 11.25
C SER A 86 57.19 21.28 10.88
N ALA A 87 56.56 22.42 10.53
CA ALA A 87 57.32 23.66 10.25
C ALA A 87 58.00 24.21 11.52
N ARG A 88 57.35 24.17 12.68
CA ARG A 88 57.94 24.62 13.98
C ARG A 88 59.07 23.72 14.44
N GLU A 89 58.99 22.40 14.22
CA GLU A 89 60.12 21.49 14.54
C GLU A 89 61.41 21.93 13.86
N ASN A 90 61.32 22.34 12.59
CA ASN A 90 62.47 22.76 11.80
C ASN A 90 63.04 24.09 12.24
N ILE A 91 62.27 24.97 12.92
CA ILE A 91 62.70 26.34 13.29
C ILE A 91 63.10 26.41 14.77
N VAL A 92 62.31 25.85 15.67
CA VAL A 92 62.43 26.12 17.11
C VAL A 92 62.95 24.94 17.92
N ARG A 93 62.98 23.72 17.36
CA ARG A 93 63.39 22.45 18.03
C ARG A 93 62.59 22.13 19.32
N ASP A 94 61.50 22.80 19.60
CA ASP A 94 60.68 22.66 20.83
C ASP A 94 59.57 21.62 20.74
N ILE A 95 59.44 20.93 19.63
CA ILE A 95 58.39 19.94 19.39
C ILE A 95 58.99 18.54 19.40
N SER A 96 58.45 17.64 20.24
CA SER A 96 58.91 16.28 20.28
C SER A 96 58.48 15.46 19.05
N ALA A 97 59.34 14.52 18.62
CA ALA A 97 59.00 13.57 17.53
C ALA A 97 57.73 12.80 17.82
N ALA A 98 57.37 12.55 19.09
CA ALA A 98 56.12 11.90 19.50
C ALA A 98 54.87 12.75 19.17
N GLN A 99 54.96 14.10 19.33
CA GLN A 99 53.87 15.01 19.00
C GLN A 99 53.57 15.02 17.47
N ILE A 100 54.64 14.97 16.67
CA ILE A 100 54.52 14.92 15.21
C ILE A 100 53.95 13.57 14.77
N ALA A 101 54.43 12.47 15.37
CA ALA A 101 53.85 11.13 15.07
C ALA A 101 52.37 11.03 15.43
N ASP A 102 51.95 11.61 16.57
CA ASP A 102 50.54 11.67 16.96
C ASP A 102 49.71 12.54 15.99
N ALA A 103 50.24 13.72 15.58
CA ALA A 103 49.56 14.55 14.59
C ALA A 103 49.36 13.83 13.23
N ARG A 104 50.40 13.12 12.76
CA ARG A 104 50.29 12.28 11.55
C ARG A 104 49.26 11.18 11.72
N ALA A 105 49.26 10.43 12.81
CA ALA A 105 48.30 9.39 13.09
C ALA A 105 46.85 9.91 13.16
N ARG A 106 46.64 11.13 13.69
CA ARG A 106 45.32 11.80 13.69
C ARG A 106 44.85 12.15 12.28
N VAL A 107 45.74 12.63 11.43
CA VAL A 107 45.41 12.94 10.02
C VAL A 107 44.97 11.68 9.28
N GLU A 108 45.70 10.57 9.42
CA GLU A 108 45.33 9.32 8.76
C GLU A 108 44.01 8.76 9.29
N ARG A 109 43.73 8.85 10.59
CA ARG A 109 42.41 8.50 11.14
C ARG A 109 41.30 9.35 10.53
N ARG A 110 41.45 10.67 10.43
CA ARG A 110 40.47 11.57 9.82
C ARG A 110 40.30 11.30 8.33
N ARG A 111 41.36 10.90 7.62
CA ARG A 111 41.27 10.46 6.24
C ARG A 111 40.39 9.21 6.09
N ALA A 112 40.57 8.23 6.98
CA ALA A 112 39.71 7.04 7.00
C ALA A 112 38.26 7.40 7.33
N ASP A 113 38.01 8.39 8.19
CA ASP A 113 36.67 8.88 8.50
C ASP A 113 36.00 9.52 7.26
N VAL A 114 36.73 10.31 6.47
CA VAL A 114 36.23 10.89 5.22
C VAL A 114 35.83 9.79 4.23
N LEU A 115 36.67 8.75 4.06
CA LEU A 115 36.33 7.61 3.18
C LEU A 115 35.05 6.88 3.64
N ARG A 116 34.90 6.68 4.95
CA ARG A 116 33.67 6.12 5.52
C ARG A 116 32.46 7.03 5.28
N GLY A 117 32.63 8.33 5.46
CA GLY A 117 31.60 9.33 5.17
C GLY A 117 31.15 9.32 3.70
N GLN A 118 32.10 9.18 2.77
CA GLN A 118 31.79 9.05 1.34
C GLN A 118 30.97 7.80 1.03
N GLN A 119 31.30 6.68 1.66
CA GLN A 119 30.55 5.43 1.49
C GLN A 119 29.13 5.56 2.06
N LEU A 120 28.95 6.20 3.22
CA LEU A 120 27.62 6.43 3.80
C LEU A 120 26.78 7.33 2.91
N PHE A 121 27.38 8.39 2.37
CA PHE A 121 26.67 9.28 1.43
C PHE A 121 26.24 8.54 0.15
N ARG A 122 27.10 7.69 -0.43
CA ARG A 122 26.74 6.86 -1.58
C ARG A 122 25.58 5.93 -1.26
N ARG A 123 25.65 5.22 -0.13
CA ARG A 123 24.57 4.31 0.29
C ARG A 123 23.25 5.05 0.45
N ALA A 124 23.25 6.20 1.14
CA ALA A 124 22.03 7.00 1.30
C ALA A 124 21.46 7.50 -0.04
N SER A 125 22.34 7.83 -1.01
CA SER A 125 21.91 8.15 -2.39
C SER A 125 21.27 6.93 -3.08
N ASP A 126 21.87 5.76 -2.95
CA ASP A 126 21.33 4.53 -3.54
C ASP A 126 20.00 4.11 -2.89
N ASP A 127 19.88 4.22 -1.56
CA ASP A 127 18.63 3.95 -0.84
C ASP A 127 17.49 4.88 -1.33
N LEU A 128 17.79 6.15 -1.57
CA LEU A 128 16.82 7.09 -2.12
C LEU A 128 16.44 6.74 -3.57
N LYS A 129 17.42 6.34 -4.40
CA LYS A 129 17.16 5.91 -5.78
C LYS A 129 16.24 4.69 -5.86
N VAL A 130 16.40 3.72 -4.94
CA VAL A 130 15.50 2.57 -4.83
C VAL A 130 14.05 3.00 -4.61
N LEU A 131 13.82 3.99 -3.75
CA LEU A 131 12.48 4.48 -3.44
C LEU A 131 11.88 5.32 -4.57
N ILE A 132 12.70 6.12 -5.26
CA ILE A 132 12.28 6.92 -6.42
C ILE A 132 11.97 6.02 -7.62
N ASN A 133 12.73 4.92 -7.77
CA ASN A 133 12.60 3.94 -8.85
C ASN A 133 12.56 4.57 -10.27
N ASP A 134 13.42 5.58 -10.52
CA ASP A 134 13.55 6.21 -11.85
C ASP A 134 14.60 5.45 -12.68
N PRO A 135 14.24 4.91 -13.87
CA PRO A 135 15.18 4.23 -14.76
C PRO A 135 16.39 5.08 -15.19
N ARG A 136 16.30 6.40 -15.11
CA ARG A 136 17.40 7.33 -15.43
C ARG A 136 18.44 7.43 -14.33
N LEU A 137 18.09 6.98 -13.12
CA LEU A 137 18.94 7.02 -11.92
C LEU A 137 19.22 5.59 -11.42
N PRO A 138 20.06 4.80 -12.10
CA PRO A 138 20.32 3.43 -11.71
C PRO A 138 21.00 3.35 -10.33
N VAL A 139 20.58 2.39 -9.54
CA VAL A 139 21.20 2.09 -8.23
C VAL A 139 22.63 1.59 -8.46
N GLY A 140 23.58 2.08 -7.66
CA GLY A 140 25.01 1.76 -7.83
C GLY A 140 25.68 2.49 -9.00
N GLY A 141 24.98 3.38 -9.71
CA GLY A 141 25.55 4.23 -10.75
C GLY A 141 26.53 5.27 -10.16
N GLU A 142 27.34 5.87 -11.06
CA GLU A 142 28.31 6.91 -10.67
C GLU A 142 27.63 8.21 -10.24
N GLU A 143 26.44 8.50 -10.76
CA GLU A 143 25.68 9.69 -10.43
C GLU A 143 25.14 9.63 -9.00
N LEU A 144 25.44 10.65 -8.21
CA LEU A 144 24.94 10.81 -6.85
C LEU A 144 23.88 11.91 -6.81
N ILE A 145 22.86 11.71 -6.01
CA ILE A 145 21.86 12.74 -5.72
C ILE A 145 22.49 13.71 -4.71
N ASP A 146 22.52 15.01 -5.03
CA ASP A 146 22.99 16.04 -4.10
C ASP A 146 21.79 16.81 -3.53
N PRO A 147 21.51 16.71 -2.22
CA PRO A 147 20.41 17.41 -1.59
C PRO A 147 20.73 18.90 -1.46
N VAL A 148 19.78 19.75 -1.84
CA VAL A 148 19.94 21.21 -1.85
C VAL A 148 19.29 21.90 -0.66
N ASP A 149 18.37 21.23 0.03
CA ASP A 149 17.60 21.81 1.12
C ASP A 149 18.40 21.88 2.41
N ASN A 150 18.25 22.99 3.14
CA ASN A 150 18.76 23.12 4.48
C ASN A 150 17.74 22.59 5.50
N PRO A 151 18.19 21.85 6.54
CA PRO A 151 17.32 21.45 7.63
C PRO A 151 16.68 22.69 8.28
N ALA A 152 15.36 22.67 8.42
CA ALA A 152 14.65 23.73 9.12
C ALA A 152 14.93 23.58 10.64
N ASP A 153 15.48 24.61 11.27
CA ASP A 153 15.70 24.68 12.71
C ASP A 153 14.57 25.48 13.42
N ALA A 154 13.36 25.39 12.89
CA ALA A 154 12.20 26.05 13.49
C ALA A 154 11.51 25.12 14.50
N PRO A 155 11.22 25.59 15.74
CA PRO A 155 10.47 24.79 16.69
C PRO A 155 9.06 24.54 16.16
N ILE A 156 8.69 23.29 16.01
CA ILE A 156 7.35 22.89 15.61
C ILE A 156 6.53 22.72 16.88
N SER A 157 5.52 23.58 17.08
CA SER A 157 4.53 23.44 18.16
C SER A 157 3.27 22.78 17.60
N PHE A 158 2.80 21.73 18.26
CA PHE A 158 1.53 21.08 17.91
C PHE A 158 0.78 20.67 19.18
N SER A 159 -0.55 20.74 19.11
CA SER A 159 -1.44 20.23 20.14
C SER A 159 -1.54 18.70 20.03
N LEU A 160 -1.20 17.98 21.10
CA LEU A 160 -1.35 16.53 21.11
C LEU A 160 -2.80 16.09 20.86
N ALA A 161 -3.77 16.84 21.42
CA ALA A 161 -5.18 16.54 21.22
C ALA A 161 -5.60 16.64 19.74
N ASP A 162 -5.16 17.70 19.04
CA ASP A 162 -5.48 17.88 17.62
C ASP A 162 -4.83 16.80 16.76
N ILE A 163 -3.59 16.41 17.06
CA ILE A 163 -2.91 15.31 16.35
C ILE A 163 -3.67 14.00 16.55
N MET A 164 -4.11 13.69 17.77
CA MET A 164 -4.85 12.45 18.03
C MET A 164 -6.18 12.42 17.29
N VAL A 165 -6.95 13.52 17.30
CA VAL A 165 -8.22 13.62 16.57
C VAL A 165 -8.00 13.48 15.07
N ASN A 166 -7.00 14.18 14.52
CA ASN A 166 -6.67 14.11 13.11
C ASN A 166 -6.16 12.71 12.69
N ALA A 167 -5.37 12.05 13.56
CA ALA A 167 -4.89 10.70 13.32
C ALA A 167 -6.06 9.71 13.23
N VAL A 168 -7.01 9.73 14.19
CA VAL A 168 -8.16 8.82 14.17
C VAL A 168 -9.04 9.04 12.93
N ARG A 169 -9.25 10.31 12.53
CA ARG A 169 -10.11 10.64 11.39
C ARG A 169 -9.51 10.30 10.03
N ASN A 170 -8.18 10.44 9.90
CA ASN A 170 -7.52 10.39 8.60
C ASN A 170 -6.69 9.12 8.36
N ARG A 171 -6.52 8.26 9.38
CA ARG A 171 -5.77 7.01 9.23
C ARG A 171 -6.56 5.99 8.42
N PRO A 172 -6.00 5.50 7.30
CA PRO A 172 -6.64 4.46 6.49
C PRO A 172 -6.90 3.16 7.27
N GLU A 173 -6.02 2.83 8.23
CA GLU A 173 -6.16 1.62 9.07
C GLU A 173 -7.39 1.67 9.96
N ALA A 174 -7.78 2.85 10.45
CA ALA A 174 -9.01 3.01 11.22
C ALA A 174 -10.25 2.75 10.34
N GLN A 175 -10.23 3.22 9.10
CA GLN A 175 -11.30 2.95 8.14
C GLN A 175 -11.38 1.46 7.79
N GLN A 176 -10.25 0.78 7.58
CA GLN A 176 -10.20 -0.66 7.34
C GLN A 176 -10.75 -1.46 8.52
N ALA A 177 -10.44 -1.07 9.76
CA ALA A 177 -10.99 -1.71 10.95
C ALA A 177 -12.52 -1.58 11.03
N ILE A 178 -13.08 -0.41 10.70
CA ILE A 178 -14.54 -0.19 10.65
C ILE A 178 -15.18 -1.06 9.58
N LEU A 179 -14.59 -1.13 8.37
CA LEU A 179 -15.09 -1.99 7.30
C LEU A 179 -15.03 -3.48 7.67
N SER A 180 -14.01 -3.91 8.41
CA SER A 180 -13.90 -5.28 8.92
C SER A 180 -15.01 -5.63 9.90
N ILE A 181 -15.38 -4.69 10.80
CA ILE A 181 -16.52 -4.85 11.71
C ILE A 181 -17.82 -4.95 10.92
N ASP A 182 -18.05 -4.07 9.95
CA ASP A 182 -19.24 -4.08 9.10
C ASP A 182 -19.35 -5.40 8.30
N ASN A 183 -18.26 -5.86 7.71
CA ASN A 183 -18.22 -7.16 7.03
C ASN A 183 -18.59 -8.34 7.95
N THR A 184 -18.16 -8.28 9.20
CA THR A 184 -18.50 -9.31 10.19
C THR A 184 -19.99 -9.27 10.53
N SER A 185 -20.56 -8.08 10.68
CA SER A 185 -21.99 -7.87 10.91
C SER A 185 -22.83 -8.42 9.73
N ILE A 186 -22.45 -8.11 8.48
CA ILE A 186 -23.12 -8.64 7.29
C ILE A 186 -23.09 -10.18 7.26
N ARG A 187 -21.91 -10.77 7.54
CA ARG A 187 -21.76 -12.23 7.59
C ARG A 187 -22.59 -12.85 8.70
N GLN A 188 -22.72 -12.18 9.84
CA GLN A 188 -23.58 -12.63 10.93
C GLN A 188 -25.06 -12.70 10.48
N VAL A 189 -25.57 -11.66 9.82
CA VAL A 189 -26.95 -11.66 9.30
C VAL A 189 -27.17 -12.82 8.33
N VAL A 190 -26.22 -13.09 7.45
CA VAL A 190 -26.31 -14.26 6.54
C VAL A 190 -26.28 -15.58 7.31
N ALA A 191 -25.41 -15.72 8.30
CA ALA A 191 -25.31 -16.94 9.11
C ALA A 191 -26.58 -17.19 9.94
N ASP A 192 -27.19 -16.16 10.52
CA ASP A 192 -28.44 -16.25 11.24
C ASP A 192 -29.60 -16.67 10.32
N ASN A 193 -29.65 -16.13 9.10
CA ASN A 193 -30.64 -16.53 8.11
C ASN A 193 -30.45 -18.00 7.66
N GLN A 194 -29.20 -18.49 7.55
CA GLN A 194 -28.94 -19.88 7.18
C GLN A 194 -29.40 -20.90 8.23
N ARG A 195 -29.70 -20.49 9.47
CA ARG A 195 -30.28 -21.33 10.53
C ARG A 195 -31.78 -21.56 10.34
N LEU A 196 -32.44 -20.74 9.52
CA LEU A 196 -33.88 -20.89 9.25
C LEU A 196 -34.16 -22.13 8.40
N PRO A 197 -35.33 -22.76 8.59
CA PRO A 197 -35.81 -23.82 7.70
C PRO A 197 -35.91 -23.32 6.26
N LYS A 198 -35.72 -24.23 5.29
CA LYS A 198 -35.99 -23.94 3.88
C LYS A 198 -37.46 -24.04 3.62
N LEU A 199 -38.11 -22.96 3.21
CA LEU A 199 -39.52 -22.91 2.76
C LEU A 199 -39.58 -22.03 1.51
N ASP A 200 -39.92 -22.65 0.39
CA ASP A 200 -40.00 -21.98 -0.91
C ASP A 200 -41.42 -22.12 -1.44
N LEU A 201 -41.97 -21.02 -1.96
CA LEU A 201 -43.17 -21.04 -2.77
C LEU A 201 -42.74 -21.24 -4.23
N ARG A 202 -43.27 -22.28 -4.86
CA ARG A 202 -43.05 -22.57 -6.28
C ARG A 202 -44.34 -22.49 -7.03
N LEU A 203 -44.37 -21.68 -8.06
CA LEU A 203 -45.45 -21.63 -9.03
C LEU A 203 -44.87 -22.02 -10.37
N GLN A 204 -45.47 -23.01 -11.00
CA GLN A 204 -45.03 -23.47 -12.30
C GLN A 204 -46.26 -23.59 -13.22
N THR A 205 -46.12 -23.08 -14.41
CA THR A 205 -47.07 -23.37 -15.52
C THR A 205 -46.26 -23.94 -16.67
N ARG A 206 -46.80 -24.99 -17.29
CA ARG A 206 -46.24 -25.62 -18.48
C ARG A 206 -47.33 -25.65 -19.56
N ALA A 207 -46.96 -25.21 -20.74
CA ALA A 207 -47.77 -25.38 -21.94
C ALA A 207 -46.98 -26.27 -22.91
N ALA A 208 -47.64 -27.29 -23.47
CA ALA A 208 -47.04 -28.21 -24.44
C ALA A 208 -47.87 -28.25 -25.71
N GLY A 209 -47.21 -28.38 -26.84
CA GLY A 209 -47.82 -28.60 -28.14
C GLY A 209 -47.19 -29.84 -28.78
N LEU A 210 -47.95 -30.67 -29.40
CA LEU A 210 -47.57 -31.91 -30.10
C LEU A 210 -48.19 -31.98 -31.46
N ASP A 211 -47.44 -31.85 -32.53
CA ASP A 211 -47.90 -32.00 -33.91
C ASP A 211 -46.85 -32.69 -34.79
N ASN A 212 -47.23 -33.08 -35.99
CA ASN A 212 -46.30 -33.63 -36.98
C ASN A 212 -45.46 -32.56 -37.71
N ASP A 213 -45.73 -31.29 -37.47
CA ASP A 213 -44.98 -30.14 -37.96
C ASP A 213 -44.63 -29.21 -36.80
N TYR A 214 -43.37 -28.75 -36.76
CA TYR A 214 -42.87 -27.90 -35.70
C TYR A 214 -43.63 -26.56 -35.56
N GLY A 215 -44.06 -25.98 -36.70
CA GLY A 215 -44.82 -24.73 -36.74
C GLY A 215 -46.19 -24.85 -36.10
N ASP A 216 -46.87 -25.98 -36.35
CA ASP A 216 -48.20 -26.27 -35.81
C ASP A 216 -48.10 -26.67 -34.33
N ALA A 217 -47.09 -27.45 -33.92
CA ALA A 217 -46.79 -27.74 -32.52
C ALA A 217 -46.50 -26.47 -31.70
N TYR A 218 -45.79 -25.50 -32.29
CA TYR A 218 -45.52 -24.21 -31.65
C TYR A 218 -46.78 -23.35 -31.47
N ASN A 219 -47.68 -23.34 -32.49
CA ASN A 219 -48.93 -22.59 -32.42
C ASN A 219 -49.89 -23.20 -31.39
N GLU A 220 -49.89 -24.53 -31.24
CA GLU A 220 -50.74 -25.26 -30.29
C GLU A 220 -50.43 -24.90 -28.82
N ILE A 221 -49.21 -24.45 -28.50
CA ILE A 221 -48.86 -23.94 -27.16
C ILE A 221 -49.78 -22.79 -26.73
N PHE A 222 -50.21 -21.94 -27.67
CA PHE A 222 -51.05 -20.79 -27.39
C PHE A 222 -52.55 -21.10 -27.42
N ASP A 223 -52.95 -22.29 -27.83
CA ASP A 223 -54.34 -22.69 -27.91
C ASP A 223 -54.89 -23.29 -26.59
N THR A 224 -54.13 -23.19 -25.49
CA THR A 224 -54.49 -23.51 -24.11
C THR A 224 -54.99 -24.91 -23.85
N SER A 225 -54.93 -25.84 -24.84
CA SER A 225 -55.44 -27.17 -24.77
C SER A 225 -54.67 -28.10 -23.83
N PHE A 226 -53.40 -27.82 -23.64
CA PHE A 226 -52.46 -28.59 -22.76
C PHE A 226 -51.66 -27.68 -21.84
N VAL A 227 -52.33 -27.10 -20.83
CA VAL A 227 -51.70 -26.23 -19.83
C VAL A 227 -51.83 -26.86 -18.46
N ASP A 228 -50.69 -27.17 -17.85
CA ASP A 228 -50.60 -27.69 -16.49
C ASP A 228 -50.17 -26.56 -15.53
N TYR A 229 -50.84 -26.50 -14.38
CA TYR A 229 -50.50 -25.62 -13.27
C TYR A 229 -50.07 -26.43 -12.06
N LEU A 230 -48.95 -26.11 -11.46
CA LEU A 230 -48.47 -26.70 -10.23
C LEU A 230 -48.18 -25.58 -9.21
N ALA A 231 -48.68 -25.69 -7.99
CA ALA A 231 -48.46 -24.76 -6.89
C ALA A 231 -47.85 -25.47 -5.68
#